data_a7f9bf0a5ef9a93460b317370915ec77
#
_entry.id   a7f9bf0a5ef9a93460b317370915ec77
#
_cell.length_a   1.000
_cell.length_b   1.000
_cell.length_c   1.000
_cell.angle_alpha   90.00
_cell.angle_beta   90.00
_cell.angle_gamma   90.00
#
_symmetry.space_group_name_H-M   'P 1'
#
loop_
_entity.id
_entity.type
_entity.pdbx_description
1 polymer ?
#
loop_
_entity_poly.entity_id
_entity_poly.type
_entity_poly.pdbx_seq_one_letter_code
_entity_poly.pdbx_strand_id
1 'polypeptide(L)'
;MAKVNREISISEDMTIYNAAAQKQMLLDVLGGCSELDLDLSQVGEMDSAGFQVLLLAKREAQKANKAVRLTAHSKAVTELLDLYNMASYFGDPMVITAQEHAAGK
;
A
#
# COMPACT_ATOMS: atom_id res chain seq x y z
N MET A 1 -14.55 -20.71 -7.48
CA MET A 1 -14.65 -19.38 -7.96
C MET A 1 -13.31 -18.80 -8.27
N ALA A 2 -13.17 -18.19 -9.39
CA ALA A 2 -11.88 -17.68 -9.79
C ALA A 2 -11.54 -16.42 -9.01
N LYS A 3 -10.28 -16.25 -8.68
CA LYS A 3 -9.85 -15.02 -8.05
C LYS A 3 -9.70 -13.94 -9.09
N VAL A 4 -10.04 -12.74 -8.74
CA VAL A 4 -9.87 -11.58 -9.61
C VAL A 4 -8.72 -10.77 -9.05
N ASN A 5 -7.63 -10.68 -9.80
CA ASN A 5 -6.45 -9.91 -9.40
C ASN A 5 -6.44 -8.61 -10.17
N ARG A 6 -6.31 -7.50 -9.48
CA ARG A 6 -6.22 -6.18 -10.09
C ARG A 6 -4.89 -5.54 -9.73
N GLU A 7 -4.33 -4.81 -10.66
CA GLU A 7 -3.08 -4.09 -10.42
C GLU A 7 -3.33 -2.63 -10.70
N ILE A 8 -2.94 -1.76 -9.79
CA ILE A 8 -3.14 -0.33 -9.91
C ILE A 8 -1.85 0.38 -9.61
N SER A 9 -1.52 1.39 -10.39
CA SER A 9 -0.40 2.28 -10.11
C SER A 9 -0.95 3.60 -9.62
N ILE A 10 -0.39 4.12 -8.53
CA ILE A 10 -0.72 5.44 -8.04
C ILE A 10 0.48 6.32 -8.33
N SER A 11 0.28 7.37 -9.11
CA SER A 11 1.36 8.29 -9.46
C SER A 11 1.22 9.65 -8.79
N GLU A 12 0.06 9.95 -8.20
CA GLU A 12 -0.11 11.20 -7.48
C GLU A 12 0.50 11.09 -6.11
N ASP A 13 0.86 12.22 -5.53
CA ASP A 13 1.36 12.24 -4.17
C ASP A 13 0.29 11.67 -3.23
N MET A 14 0.73 10.93 -2.24
CA MET A 14 -0.19 10.36 -1.25
C MET A 14 -0.14 11.22 0.00
N THR A 15 -0.77 12.37 -0.06
CA THR A 15 -0.78 13.35 1.02
C THR A 15 -2.22 13.69 1.37
N ILE A 16 -2.37 14.54 2.39
CA ILE A 16 -3.70 14.94 2.83
C ILE A 16 -4.52 15.54 1.70
N TYR A 17 -3.89 16.12 0.69
CA TYR A 17 -4.61 16.75 -0.40
C TYR A 17 -5.29 15.73 -1.32
N ASN A 18 -4.74 14.53 -1.42
CA ASN A 18 -5.28 13.50 -2.30
C ASN A 18 -5.88 12.33 -1.55
N ALA A 19 -5.77 12.32 -0.23
CA ALA A 19 -6.11 11.13 0.55
C ALA A 19 -7.56 10.69 0.39
N ALA A 20 -8.50 11.62 0.40
CA ALA A 20 -9.91 11.24 0.31
C ALA A 20 -10.23 10.58 -1.04
N ALA A 21 -9.70 11.14 -2.12
CA ALA A 21 -9.94 10.58 -3.44
C ALA A 21 -9.27 9.22 -3.60
N GLN A 22 -8.05 9.08 -3.06
CA GLN A 22 -7.32 7.83 -3.15
C GLN A 22 -8.01 6.75 -2.32
N LYS A 23 -8.52 7.11 -1.14
CA LYS A 23 -9.25 6.17 -0.31
C LYS A 23 -10.46 5.64 -1.06
N GLN A 24 -11.25 6.54 -1.65
CA GLN A 24 -12.45 6.13 -2.35
C GLN A 24 -12.11 5.23 -3.54
N MET A 25 -11.09 5.59 -4.29
CA MET A 25 -10.67 4.80 -5.43
C MET A 25 -10.26 3.39 -5.01
N LEU A 26 -9.46 3.28 -3.93
CA LEU A 26 -8.99 1.98 -3.48
C LEU A 26 -10.14 1.13 -2.95
N LEU A 27 -11.07 1.72 -2.22
CA LEU A 27 -12.20 0.96 -1.72
C LEU A 27 -13.11 0.48 -2.86
N ASP A 28 -13.29 1.32 -3.89
CA ASP A 28 -14.09 0.93 -5.04
C ASP A 28 -13.43 -0.23 -5.78
N VAL A 29 -12.13 -0.17 -5.98
CA VAL A 29 -11.42 -1.23 -6.68
C VAL A 29 -11.47 -2.52 -5.86
N LEU A 30 -11.30 -2.41 -4.53
CA LEU A 30 -11.36 -3.60 -3.69
C LEU A 30 -12.73 -4.27 -3.75
N GLY A 31 -13.77 -3.51 -3.97
CA GLY A 31 -15.11 -4.08 -4.09
C GLY A 31 -15.27 -5.01 -5.29
N GLY A 32 -14.40 -4.89 -6.29
CA GLY A 32 -14.50 -5.68 -7.51
C GLY A 32 -13.39 -6.69 -7.71
N CYS A 33 -12.55 -6.92 -6.72
CA CYS A 33 -11.45 -7.87 -6.89
C CYS A 33 -11.23 -8.68 -5.63
N SER A 34 -10.44 -9.74 -5.74
CA SER A 34 -10.05 -10.57 -4.60
C SER A 34 -8.66 -10.20 -4.11
N GLU A 35 -7.80 -9.76 -5.01
CA GLU A 35 -6.44 -9.38 -4.70
C GLU A 35 -6.11 -8.09 -5.42
N LEU A 36 -5.48 -7.16 -4.74
CA LEU A 36 -5.12 -5.88 -5.29
C LEU A 36 -3.62 -5.66 -5.10
N ASP A 37 -2.93 -5.47 -6.20
CA ASP A 37 -1.51 -5.16 -6.18
C ASP A 37 -1.34 -3.67 -6.46
N LEU A 38 -0.64 -2.97 -5.60
CA LEU A 38 -0.44 -1.54 -5.72
C LEU A 38 1.01 -1.25 -6.05
N ASP A 39 1.20 -0.54 -7.16
CA ASP A 39 2.52 -0.07 -7.56
C ASP A 39 2.62 1.38 -7.13
N LEU A 40 3.44 1.66 -6.15
CA LEU A 40 3.62 3.00 -5.61
C LEU A 40 4.97 3.59 -6.00
N SER A 41 5.60 3.05 -7.04
CA SER A 41 6.94 3.49 -7.43
C SER A 41 6.97 4.93 -7.94
N GLN A 42 5.85 5.48 -8.37
CA GLN A 42 5.79 6.83 -8.90
C GLN A 42 5.32 7.87 -7.88
N VAL A 43 5.04 7.46 -6.66
CA VAL A 43 4.55 8.39 -5.63
C VAL A 43 5.71 9.29 -5.20
N GLY A 44 5.61 10.59 -5.45
CA GLY A 44 6.69 11.53 -5.15
C GLY A 44 6.76 11.92 -3.69
N GLU A 45 5.61 12.06 -3.04
CA GLU A 45 5.58 12.43 -1.63
C GLU A 45 4.50 11.65 -0.92
N MET A 46 4.72 11.36 0.34
CA MET A 46 3.74 10.67 1.15
C MET A 46 3.82 11.22 2.57
N ASP A 47 2.66 11.52 3.14
CA ASP A 47 2.58 11.95 4.54
C ASP A 47 1.73 10.96 5.33
N SER A 48 1.46 11.26 6.59
CA SER A 48 0.71 10.34 7.42
C SER A 48 -0.70 10.11 6.91
N ALA A 49 -1.30 11.08 6.19
CA ALA A 49 -2.63 10.87 5.63
C ALA A 49 -2.59 9.81 4.54
N GLY A 50 -1.54 9.82 3.69
CA GLY A 50 -1.38 8.78 2.68
C GLY A 50 -1.13 7.42 3.32
N PHE A 51 -0.35 7.40 4.40
CA PHE A 51 -0.11 6.16 5.11
C PHE A 51 -1.42 5.60 5.67
N GLN A 52 -2.28 6.46 6.21
CA GLN A 52 -3.58 6.02 6.74
C GLN A 52 -4.45 5.43 5.63
N VAL A 53 -4.36 5.95 4.41
CA VAL A 53 -5.11 5.39 3.29
C VAL A 53 -4.67 3.95 3.03
N LEU A 54 -3.37 3.68 3.06
CA LEU A 54 -2.88 2.32 2.85
C LEU A 54 -3.31 1.40 4.00
N LEU A 55 -3.25 1.88 5.23
CA LEU A 55 -3.69 1.08 6.36
C LEU A 55 -5.17 0.74 6.25
N LEU A 56 -5.98 1.70 5.85
CA LEU A 56 -7.40 1.48 5.72
C LEU A 56 -7.68 0.44 4.63
N ALA A 57 -7.00 0.55 3.49
CA ALA A 57 -7.19 -0.39 2.40
C ALA A 57 -6.85 -1.81 2.85
N LYS A 58 -5.73 -1.94 3.59
CA LYS A 58 -5.31 -3.23 4.07
C LYS A 58 -6.32 -3.81 5.07
N ARG A 59 -6.80 -2.96 5.95
CA ARG A 59 -7.75 -3.39 6.97
C ARG A 59 -9.07 -3.84 6.33
N GLU A 60 -9.58 -3.06 5.37
CA GLU A 60 -10.83 -3.40 4.71
C GLU A 60 -10.68 -4.70 3.91
N ALA A 61 -9.52 -4.90 3.29
CA ALA A 61 -9.27 -6.13 2.56
C ALA A 61 -9.30 -7.32 3.53
N GLN A 62 -8.67 -7.18 4.67
CA GLN A 62 -8.63 -8.26 5.63
C GLN A 62 -10.03 -8.63 6.12
N LYS A 63 -10.88 -7.64 6.34
CA LYS A 63 -12.25 -7.90 6.78
C LYS A 63 -13.03 -8.69 5.73
N ALA A 64 -12.71 -8.51 4.46
CA ALA A 64 -13.44 -9.15 3.37
C ALA A 64 -12.71 -10.40 2.85
N ASN A 65 -11.67 -10.84 3.52
CA ASN A 65 -10.86 -11.99 3.10
C ASN A 65 -10.22 -11.74 1.75
N LYS A 66 -9.77 -10.52 1.52
CA LYS A 66 -9.09 -10.13 0.30
C LYS A 66 -7.65 -9.76 0.66
N ALA A 67 -6.81 -9.60 -0.34
CA ALA A 67 -5.41 -9.24 -0.13
C ALA A 67 -5.06 -7.93 -0.81
N VAL A 68 -4.27 -7.10 -0.14
CA VAL A 68 -3.70 -5.90 -0.73
C VAL A 68 -2.20 -6.03 -0.56
N ARG A 69 -1.45 -5.93 -1.66
CA ARG A 69 -0.01 -6.03 -1.63
C ARG A 69 0.61 -4.81 -2.29
N LEU A 70 1.72 -4.36 -1.77
CA LEU A 70 2.48 -3.26 -2.37
C LEU A 70 3.58 -3.91 -3.19
N THR A 71 3.53 -3.77 -4.50
CA THR A 71 4.46 -4.47 -5.38
C THR A 71 5.68 -3.64 -5.72
N ALA A 72 5.62 -2.34 -5.54
CA ALA A 72 6.76 -1.44 -5.77
C ALA A 72 6.57 -0.19 -4.94
N HIS A 73 7.66 0.39 -4.48
CA HIS A 73 7.62 1.59 -3.65
C HIS A 73 8.56 2.64 -4.19
N SER A 74 8.17 3.89 -4.10
CA SER A 74 9.10 4.98 -4.30
C SER A 74 9.91 5.16 -3.03
N LYS A 75 10.93 6.00 -3.09
CA LYS A 75 11.73 6.32 -1.92
C LYS A 75 10.87 6.94 -0.83
N ALA A 76 9.96 7.83 -1.19
CA ALA A 76 9.10 8.50 -0.22
C ALA A 76 8.24 7.48 0.54
N VAL A 77 7.71 6.50 -0.16
CA VAL A 77 6.88 5.47 0.47
C VAL A 77 7.73 4.59 1.38
N THR A 78 8.89 4.18 0.90
CA THR A 78 9.77 3.32 1.68
C THR A 78 10.19 4.01 2.97
N GLU A 79 10.54 5.29 2.88
CA GLU A 79 10.99 6.02 4.06
C GLU A 79 9.87 6.13 5.10
N LEU A 80 8.65 6.35 4.66
CA LEU A 80 7.56 6.49 5.61
C LEU A 80 7.19 5.14 6.24
N LEU A 81 7.19 4.08 5.45
CA LEU A 81 6.91 2.76 6.00
C LEU A 81 7.98 2.36 7.02
N ASP A 82 9.23 2.70 6.75
CA ASP A 82 10.30 2.41 7.69
C ASP A 82 10.13 3.22 8.96
N LEU A 83 9.74 4.47 8.83
CA LEU A 83 9.56 5.34 9.99
C LEU A 83 8.51 4.77 10.93
N TYR A 84 7.44 4.18 10.40
CA TYR A 84 6.40 3.61 11.24
C TYR A 84 6.61 2.12 11.54
N ASN A 85 7.70 1.55 11.04
CA ASN A 85 8.00 0.15 11.27
C ASN A 85 6.89 -0.76 10.74
N MET A 86 6.27 -0.35 9.65
CA MET A 86 5.11 -1.06 9.13
C MET A 86 5.39 -1.79 7.84
N ALA A 87 6.64 -1.87 7.45
CA ALA A 87 6.98 -2.48 6.18
C ALA A 87 6.52 -3.92 6.10
N SER A 88 6.78 -4.71 7.12
CA SER A 88 6.41 -6.12 7.08
C SER A 88 4.90 -6.33 7.19
N TYR A 89 4.19 -5.35 7.73
CA TYR A 89 2.73 -5.46 7.82
C TYR A 89 2.10 -5.58 6.45
N PHE A 90 2.69 -4.94 5.44
CA PHE A 90 2.13 -4.97 4.10
C PHE A 90 2.59 -6.19 3.29
N GLY A 91 3.51 -6.97 3.82
CA GLY A 91 3.93 -8.21 3.17
C GLY A 91 4.61 -8.03 1.84
N ASP A 92 5.29 -6.91 1.66
CA ASP A 92 5.89 -6.58 0.39
C ASP A 92 7.27 -7.19 0.26
N PRO A 93 7.59 -7.87 -0.81
CA PRO A 93 8.91 -8.48 -0.95
C PRO A 93 10.05 -7.49 -0.89
N MET A 94 9.86 -6.26 -1.34
CA MET A 94 10.91 -5.30 -1.25
C MET A 94 11.21 -4.97 0.16
N VAL A 95 10.22 -5.11 0.98
CA VAL A 95 10.44 -4.77 2.33
C VAL A 95 11.22 -5.86 2.95
N ILE A 96 11.04 -7.07 2.54
CA ILE A 96 11.81 -8.10 3.11
C ILE A 96 13.26 -7.86 2.88
N THR A 97 13.59 -7.37 1.70
CA THR A 97 14.94 -7.04 1.45
C THR A 97 15.43 -5.97 2.34
N ALA A 98 14.62 -5.02 2.58
CA ALA A 98 15.04 -3.94 3.41
C ALA A 98 15.16 -4.41 4.79
N GLN A 99 14.44 -5.40 5.24
CA GLN A 99 14.55 -5.68 6.54
C GLN A 99 15.55 -6.57 6.86
N GLU A 100 16.21 -7.10 5.97
CA GLU A 100 17.29 -7.77 6.34
C GLU A 100 18.11 -7.03 7.10
N HIS A 101 18.17 -5.87 6.84
CA HIS A 101 18.96 -5.11 7.62
C HIS A 101 18.29 -4.84 8.82
N ALA A 102 17.09 -4.92 8.75
CA ALA A 102 16.44 -4.49 9.86
C ALA A 102 16.58 -5.52 10.75
N ALA A 103 16.51 -6.51 10.24
CA ALA A 103 16.69 -7.42 11.09
C ALA A 103 17.87 -7.07 11.58
N GLY A 104 18.34 -6.63 10.94
CA GLY A 104 19.28 -6.23 11.54
C GLY A 104 18.77 -5.49 12.55
N LYS A 105 18.44 -5.58 12.79
CA LYS A 105 18.31 -5.07 13.62
C LYS A 105 18.40 -5.44 14.30
#